data_7f2582c848fb61c0294d82979e9df233
#
_entry.id   7f2582c848fb61c0294d82979e9df233
#
_cell.length_a   1.000
_cell.length_b   1.000
_cell.length_c   1.000
_cell.angle_alpha   90.00
_cell.angle_beta   90.00
_cell.angle_gamma   90.00
#
_symmetry.space_group_name_H-M   'P 1'
#
loop_
_entity.id
_entity.type
_entity.pdbx_description
1 polymer ?
#
loop_
_entity_poly.entity_id
_entity_poly.type
_entity_poly.pdbx_seq_one_letter_code
_entity_poly.pdbx_strand_id
1 'polypeptide(L)'
;PKKAIIEIQKLFLDEAKISYDDTNLVISNINTKFFTKLINGKFPDYERIIPNTLKYNFPLPKNILVESIKLVTSLFSNIKITFNSTSIIFESLDEDSESKTQIDIDLNIEKEFYLAVNAKYLLDFLSMSNNEKIKIGFNESNLPFLLEDDKFFTIVMPIVLEK
;
A
#
# COMPACT_ATOMS: atom_id res chain seq x y z
N PRO A 1 -11.41 8.81 -13.50
CA PRO A 1 -11.64 9.40 -12.17
C PRO A 1 -12.01 8.34 -11.14
N LYS A 2 -11.49 8.45 -9.89
CA LYS A 2 -11.74 7.47 -8.82
C LYS A 2 -13.24 7.24 -8.56
N LYS A 3 -14.05 8.30 -8.59
CA LYS A 3 -15.51 8.19 -8.42
C LYS A 3 -16.14 7.32 -9.50
N ALA A 4 -15.68 7.44 -10.74
CA ALA A 4 -16.21 6.61 -11.84
C ALA A 4 -15.93 5.13 -11.62
N ILE A 5 -14.75 4.75 -11.13
CA ILE A 5 -14.40 3.36 -10.81
C ILE A 5 -15.33 2.79 -9.74
N ILE A 6 -15.61 3.56 -8.69
CA ILE A 6 -16.53 3.14 -7.62
C ILE A 6 -17.95 2.91 -8.16
N GLU A 7 -18.44 3.77 -9.04
CA GLU A 7 -19.78 3.59 -9.64
C GLU A 7 -19.81 2.42 -10.63
N ILE A 8 -18.76 2.19 -11.39
CA ILE A 8 -18.65 1.04 -12.30
C ILE A 8 -18.74 -0.26 -11.50
N GLN A 9 -18.01 -0.37 -10.38
CA GLN A 9 -18.03 -1.56 -9.52
C GLN A 9 -19.43 -1.85 -8.91
N LYS A 10 -20.23 -0.82 -8.68
CA LYS A 10 -21.61 -0.98 -8.18
C LYS A 10 -22.61 -1.37 -9.26
N LEU A 11 -22.43 -0.81 -10.47
CA LEU A 11 -23.39 -0.95 -11.57
C LEU A 11 -23.16 -2.21 -12.41
N PHE A 12 -21.95 -2.72 -12.46
CA PHE A 12 -21.55 -3.84 -13.31
C PHE A 12 -20.91 -4.94 -12.46
N LEU A 13 -21.75 -5.85 -11.96
CA LEU A 13 -21.31 -7.00 -11.17
C LEU A 13 -20.90 -8.20 -12.05
N ASP A 14 -21.40 -8.21 -13.29
CA ASP A 14 -21.18 -9.26 -14.28
C ASP A 14 -20.42 -8.69 -15.49
N GLU A 15 -20.39 -9.48 -16.57
CA GLU A 15 -19.76 -9.07 -17.83
C GLU A 15 -20.36 -7.77 -18.39
N ALA A 16 -19.49 -6.87 -18.82
CA ALA A 16 -19.85 -5.61 -19.43
C ALA A 16 -18.96 -5.30 -20.64
N LYS A 17 -19.53 -4.68 -21.65
CA LYS A 17 -18.81 -4.19 -22.83
C LYS A 17 -18.17 -2.85 -22.49
N ILE A 18 -16.86 -2.74 -22.70
CA ILE A 18 -16.09 -1.51 -22.53
C ILE A 18 -15.74 -0.94 -23.89
N SER A 19 -16.00 0.35 -24.07
CA SER A 19 -15.61 1.11 -25.24
C SER A 19 -15.00 2.44 -24.80
N TYR A 20 -13.95 2.90 -25.45
CA TYR A 20 -13.29 4.16 -25.09
C TYR A 20 -12.70 4.86 -26.32
N ASP A 21 -12.53 6.15 -26.18
CA ASP A 21 -11.76 7.03 -27.05
C ASP A 21 -10.75 7.83 -26.21
N ASP A 22 -10.10 8.83 -26.79
CA ASP A 22 -9.08 9.63 -26.08
C ASP A 22 -9.63 10.43 -24.89
N THR A 23 -10.94 10.64 -24.83
CA THR A 23 -11.58 11.53 -23.86
C THR A 23 -12.66 10.87 -23.01
N ASN A 24 -13.23 9.77 -23.47
CA ASN A 24 -14.42 9.16 -22.89
C ASN A 24 -14.24 7.64 -22.68
N LEU A 25 -14.86 7.15 -21.63
CA LEU A 25 -15.05 5.73 -21.35
C LEU A 25 -16.55 5.44 -21.28
N VAL A 26 -16.99 4.42 -22.00
CA VAL A 26 -18.37 3.93 -21.98
C VAL A 26 -18.37 2.46 -21.57
N ILE A 27 -19.14 2.12 -20.54
CA ILE A 27 -19.36 0.74 -20.11
C ILE A 27 -20.86 0.44 -20.20
N SER A 28 -21.21 -0.69 -20.78
CA SER A 28 -22.61 -1.06 -20.98
C SER A 28 -22.83 -2.56 -20.87
N ASN A 29 -24.00 -2.92 -20.38
CA ASN A 29 -24.60 -4.25 -20.49
C ASN A 29 -26.00 -4.12 -21.10
N ILE A 30 -26.81 -5.18 -21.03
CA ILE A 30 -28.17 -5.19 -21.60
C ILE A 30 -29.07 -4.10 -21.01
N ASN A 31 -28.92 -3.80 -19.73
CA ASN A 31 -29.84 -2.94 -18.97
C ASN A 31 -29.25 -1.59 -18.59
N THR A 32 -27.93 -1.43 -18.65
CA THR A 32 -27.23 -0.27 -18.08
C THR A 32 -26.16 0.23 -19.02
N LYS A 33 -26.09 1.55 -19.17
CA LYS A 33 -25.02 2.22 -19.87
C LYS A 33 -24.47 3.34 -18.98
N PHE A 34 -23.18 3.28 -18.69
CA PHE A 34 -22.44 4.27 -17.91
C PHE A 34 -21.42 4.92 -18.80
N PHE A 35 -21.28 6.21 -18.66
CA PHE A 35 -20.27 6.95 -19.40
C PHE A 35 -19.56 7.92 -18.47
N THR A 36 -18.25 8.10 -18.68
CA THR A 36 -17.43 9.07 -17.94
C THR A 36 -16.33 9.65 -18.83
N LYS A 37 -15.93 10.88 -18.52
CA LYS A 37 -14.73 11.45 -19.14
C LYS A 37 -13.47 10.84 -18.55
N LEU A 38 -12.49 10.60 -19.40
CA LEU A 38 -11.15 10.22 -18.99
C LEU A 38 -10.41 11.44 -18.42
N ILE A 39 -9.43 11.18 -17.57
CA ILE A 39 -8.54 12.22 -17.07
C ILE A 39 -7.56 12.55 -18.20
N ASN A 40 -7.50 13.82 -18.56
CA ASN A 40 -6.53 14.28 -19.55
C ASN A 40 -5.13 14.30 -18.91
N GLY A 41 -4.22 13.51 -19.45
CA GLY A 41 -2.85 13.41 -18.97
C GLY A 41 -2.19 12.08 -19.36
N LYS A 42 -0.88 12.10 -19.48
CA LYS A 42 -0.10 10.87 -19.68
C LYS A 42 -0.09 10.05 -18.39
N PHE A 43 -0.40 8.76 -18.50
CA PHE A 43 -0.26 7.86 -17.37
C PHE A 43 1.19 7.83 -16.88
N PRO A 44 1.44 7.94 -15.56
CA PRO A 44 2.80 7.90 -15.05
C PRO A 44 3.54 6.61 -15.45
N ASP A 45 4.83 6.75 -15.75
CA ASP A 45 5.72 5.62 -16.05
C ASP A 45 6.07 4.93 -14.72
N TYR A 46 5.16 4.09 -14.25
CA TYR A 46 5.29 3.42 -12.95
C TYR A 46 6.39 2.36 -12.94
N GLU A 47 6.77 1.83 -14.10
CA GLU A 47 7.83 0.83 -14.20
C GLU A 47 9.17 1.37 -13.70
N ARG A 48 9.41 2.68 -13.85
CA ARG A 48 10.64 3.33 -13.36
C ARG A 48 10.74 3.43 -11.86
N ILE A 49 9.63 3.36 -11.14
CA ILE A 49 9.63 3.42 -9.67
C ILE A 49 9.64 2.04 -9.03
N ILE A 50 9.50 0.97 -9.81
CA ILE A 50 9.64 -0.40 -9.32
C ILE A 50 11.13 -0.65 -9.04
N PRO A 51 11.52 -0.99 -7.79
CA PRO A 51 12.91 -1.29 -7.48
C PRO A 51 13.37 -2.54 -8.23
N ASN A 52 14.42 -2.43 -9.05
CA ASN A 52 15.00 -3.59 -9.76
C ASN A 52 15.71 -4.56 -8.81
N THR A 53 16.21 -4.06 -7.69
CA THR A 53 16.88 -4.84 -6.65
C THR A 53 16.40 -4.34 -5.28
N LEU A 54 16.29 -5.26 -4.34
CA LEU A 54 15.92 -4.97 -2.95
C LEU A 54 17.08 -5.35 -2.04
N LYS A 55 17.56 -4.42 -1.25
CA LYS A 55 18.58 -4.68 -0.23
C LYS A 55 18.05 -5.55 0.90
N TYR A 56 16.82 -5.30 1.28
CA TYR A 56 16.09 -6.04 2.29
C TYR A 56 14.77 -6.55 1.73
N ASN A 57 14.43 -7.80 2.01
CA ASN A 57 13.17 -8.41 1.61
C ASN A 57 12.79 -9.47 2.63
N PHE A 58 11.75 -9.21 3.43
CA PHE A 58 11.36 -10.05 4.55
C PHE A 58 9.93 -10.57 4.38
N PRO A 59 9.71 -11.89 4.56
CA PRO A 59 8.38 -12.43 4.76
C PRO A 59 7.90 -12.11 6.18
N LEU A 60 6.78 -11.43 6.29
CA LEU A 60 6.19 -11.01 7.56
C LEU A 60 4.79 -11.59 7.73
N PRO A 61 4.41 -12.02 8.96
CA PRO A 61 3.08 -12.56 9.22
C PRO A 61 2.02 -11.45 9.13
N LYS A 62 1.09 -11.63 8.20
CA LYS A 62 0.06 -10.64 7.87
C LYS A 62 -0.79 -10.22 9.06
N ASN A 63 -1.29 -11.19 9.84
CA ASN A 63 -2.22 -10.90 10.94
C ASN A 63 -1.57 -10.02 12.00
N ILE A 64 -0.32 -10.32 12.35
CA ILE A 64 0.45 -9.54 13.35
C ILE A 64 0.68 -8.11 12.84
N LEU A 65 0.99 -7.95 11.55
CA LEU A 65 1.13 -6.62 10.94
C LEU A 65 -0.17 -5.82 11.02
N VAL A 66 -1.30 -6.44 10.66
CA VAL A 66 -2.62 -5.77 10.70
C VAL A 66 -2.96 -5.32 12.11
N GLU A 67 -2.77 -6.17 13.11
CA GLU A 67 -3.03 -5.87 14.53
C GLU A 67 -2.12 -4.74 15.02
N SER A 68 -0.81 -4.83 14.78
CA SER A 68 0.16 -3.81 15.20
C SER A 68 -0.11 -2.44 14.57
N ILE A 69 -0.40 -2.41 13.26
CA ILE A 69 -0.74 -1.17 12.57
C ILE A 69 -2.03 -0.58 13.14
N LYS A 70 -3.08 -1.37 13.34
CA LYS A 70 -4.36 -0.90 13.90
C LYS A 70 -4.22 -0.35 15.32
N LEU A 71 -3.37 -0.96 16.14
CA LEU A 71 -3.12 -0.47 17.50
C LEU A 71 -2.56 0.96 17.51
N VAL A 72 -1.60 1.26 16.63
CA VAL A 72 -0.96 2.58 16.59
C VAL A 72 -1.71 3.61 15.73
N THR A 73 -2.70 3.17 14.94
CA THR A 73 -3.47 4.05 14.03
C THR A 73 -4.88 4.33 14.50
N SER A 74 -5.23 4.01 15.73
CA SER A 74 -6.58 4.26 16.28
C SER A 74 -7.03 5.72 16.19
N LEU A 75 -6.09 6.65 16.21
CA LEU A 75 -6.34 8.09 16.13
C LEU A 75 -5.68 8.76 14.91
N PHE A 76 -4.58 8.22 14.39
CA PHE A 76 -3.74 8.89 13.39
C PHE A 76 -3.36 7.97 12.23
N SER A 77 -3.19 8.57 11.05
CA SER A 77 -2.98 7.82 9.81
C SER A 77 -1.51 7.52 9.50
N ASN A 78 -0.57 8.30 10.04
CA ASN A 78 0.85 8.18 9.72
C ASN A 78 1.59 7.45 10.83
N ILE A 79 2.42 6.50 10.42
CA ILE A 79 3.22 5.67 11.32
C ILE A 79 4.67 5.63 10.89
N LYS A 80 5.55 5.43 11.87
CA LYS A 80 6.94 5.02 11.67
C LYS A 80 7.06 3.54 12.02
N ILE A 81 7.70 2.79 11.16
CA ILE A 81 8.01 1.37 11.36
C ILE A 81 9.51 1.25 11.42
N THR A 82 10.03 0.85 12.56
CA THR A 82 11.47 0.64 12.76
C THR A 82 11.79 -0.84 12.76
N PHE A 83 12.71 -1.25 11.92
CA PHE A 83 13.18 -2.63 11.76
C PHE A 83 14.51 -2.78 12.47
N ASN A 84 14.58 -3.67 13.45
CA ASN A 84 15.78 -4.09 14.17
C ASN A 84 16.09 -5.54 13.84
N SER A 85 17.26 -6.04 14.25
CA SER A 85 17.64 -7.44 14.02
C SER A 85 16.69 -8.45 14.67
N THR A 86 16.04 -8.09 15.78
CA THR A 86 15.19 -8.99 16.58
C THR A 86 13.76 -8.50 16.77
N SER A 87 13.41 -7.34 16.20
CA SER A 87 12.07 -6.77 16.40
C SER A 87 11.67 -5.78 15.31
N ILE A 88 10.37 -5.57 15.19
CA ILE A 88 9.78 -4.46 14.43
C ILE A 88 8.95 -3.61 15.39
N ILE A 89 9.20 -2.32 15.40
CA ILE A 89 8.52 -1.34 16.25
C ILE A 89 7.61 -0.48 15.37
N PHE A 90 6.37 -0.30 15.80
CA PHE A 90 5.39 0.57 15.16
C PHE A 90 5.10 1.74 16.10
N GLU A 91 5.19 2.94 15.60
CA GLU A 91 4.98 4.18 16.35
C GLU A 91 4.06 5.12 15.57
N SER A 92 3.12 5.79 16.24
CA SER A 92 2.36 6.88 15.62
C SER A 92 3.28 8.07 15.36
N LEU A 93 3.06 8.75 14.22
CA LEU A 93 3.76 10.01 13.90
C LEU A 93 2.85 11.19 14.24
N ASP A 94 2.53 11.33 15.51
CA ASP A 94 1.76 12.45 16.03
C ASP A 94 2.50 13.08 17.19
N GLU A 95 2.50 14.42 17.22
CA GLU A 95 3.18 15.20 18.26
C GLU A 95 2.44 15.16 19.61
N ASP A 96 1.11 14.98 19.57
CA ASP A 96 0.25 15.08 20.76
C ASP A 96 -0.09 13.73 21.39
N SER A 97 0.20 12.61 20.72
CA SER A 97 -0.08 11.29 21.27
C SER A 97 0.90 10.22 20.81
N GLU A 98 1.60 9.64 21.76
CA GLU A 98 2.51 8.52 21.53
C GLU A 98 1.77 7.19 21.65
N SER A 99 1.62 6.52 20.52
CA SER A 99 1.18 5.13 20.48
C SER A 99 2.28 4.28 19.90
N LYS A 100 2.66 3.22 20.63
CA LYS A 100 3.77 2.35 20.27
C LYS A 100 3.44 0.90 20.53
N THR A 101 3.83 0.03 19.61
CA THR A 101 3.79 -1.42 19.79
C THR A 101 5.00 -2.07 19.14
N GLN A 102 5.35 -3.28 19.60
CA GLN A 102 6.50 -4.03 19.10
C GLN A 102 6.09 -5.47 18.83
N ILE A 103 6.66 -6.04 17.78
CA ILE A 103 6.63 -7.47 17.52
C ILE A 103 8.06 -8.01 17.56
N ASP A 104 8.25 -9.16 18.22
CA ASP A 104 9.54 -9.85 18.27
C ASP A 104 9.62 -10.80 17.08
N ILE A 105 10.58 -10.54 16.21
CA ILE A 105 10.83 -11.31 14.99
C ILE A 105 12.29 -11.13 14.57
N ASP A 106 12.96 -12.25 14.33
CA ASP A 106 14.34 -12.23 13.85
C ASP A 106 14.41 -11.79 12.38
N LEU A 107 15.12 -10.71 12.13
CA LEU A 107 15.38 -10.15 10.81
C LEU A 107 16.87 -10.14 10.53
N ASN A 108 17.26 -10.46 9.30
CA ASN A 108 18.66 -10.37 8.89
C ASN A 108 19.02 -8.93 8.51
N ILE A 109 19.09 -8.05 9.52
CA ILE A 109 19.41 -6.62 9.38
C ILE A 109 20.63 -6.30 10.24
N GLU A 110 21.67 -5.74 9.62
CA GLU A 110 22.89 -5.32 10.33
C GLU A 110 22.73 -3.99 11.07
N LYS A 111 21.91 -3.10 10.55
CA LYS A 111 21.66 -1.76 11.11
C LYS A 111 20.17 -1.48 11.16
N GLU A 112 19.76 -0.79 12.21
CA GLU A 112 18.41 -0.26 12.34
C GLU A 112 18.01 0.53 11.10
N PHE A 113 16.79 0.30 10.66
CA PHE A 113 16.20 0.94 9.50
C PHE A 113 14.77 1.35 9.80
N TYR A 114 14.29 2.45 9.26
CA TYR A 114 12.90 2.85 9.44
C TYR A 114 12.21 3.23 8.12
N LEU A 115 10.91 3.05 8.10
CA LEU A 115 9.97 3.55 7.10
C LEU A 115 8.91 4.40 7.80
N ALA A 116 8.63 5.58 7.26
CA ALA A 116 7.48 6.37 7.66
C ALA A 116 6.45 6.35 6.53
N VAL A 117 5.18 6.09 6.86
CA VAL A 117 4.16 5.86 5.84
C VAL A 117 2.76 6.15 6.36
N ASN A 118 1.85 6.51 5.46
CA ASN A 118 0.43 6.48 5.78
C ASN A 118 -0.03 5.02 5.87
N ALA A 119 -0.42 4.61 7.06
CA ALA A 119 -0.82 3.25 7.39
C ALA A 119 -1.98 2.71 6.53
N LYS A 120 -2.81 3.61 6.00
CA LYS A 120 -3.91 3.23 5.11
C LYS A 120 -3.42 2.47 3.89
N TYR A 121 -2.29 2.85 3.30
CA TYR A 121 -1.75 2.14 2.13
C TYR A 121 -1.35 0.70 2.47
N LEU A 122 -0.78 0.49 3.67
CA LEU A 122 -0.45 -0.84 4.16
C LEU A 122 -1.71 -1.66 4.42
N LEU A 123 -2.68 -1.10 5.13
CA LEU A 123 -3.94 -1.78 5.45
C LEU A 123 -4.77 -2.10 4.20
N ASP A 124 -4.82 -1.20 3.21
CA ASP A 124 -5.50 -1.43 1.95
C ASP A 124 -4.87 -2.65 1.22
N PHE A 125 -3.53 -2.73 1.13
CA PHE A 125 -2.83 -3.88 0.58
C PHE A 125 -3.10 -5.17 1.38
N LEU A 126 -2.93 -5.12 2.71
CA LEU A 126 -3.13 -6.27 3.58
C LEU A 126 -4.57 -6.80 3.54
N SER A 127 -5.56 -5.93 3.33
CA SER A 127 -6.96 -6.33 3.19
C SER A 127 -7.24 -7.14 1.91
N MET A 128 -6.46 -6.92 0.86
CA MET A 128 -6.60 -7.63 -0.42
C MET A 128 -5.79 -8.92 -0.49
N SER A 129 -4.79 -9.07 0.38
CA SER A 129 -3.97 -10.29 0.47
C SER A 129 -4.77 -11.42 1.10
N ASN A 130 -4.63 -12.63 0.56
CA ASN A 130 -5.20 -13.86 1.12
C ASN A 130 -4.16 -14.75 1.79
N ASN A 131 -2.88 -14.42 1.66
CA ASN A 131 -1.79 -15.21 2.22
C ASN A 131 -1.56 -14.89 3.70
N GLU A 132 -1.07 -15.86 4.45
CA GLU A 132 -0.69 -15.70 5.86
C GLU A 132 0.55 -14.82 6.04
N LYS A 133 1.40 -14.78 5.02
CA LYS A 133 2.62 -13.97 5.00
C LYS A 133 2.64 -13.09 3.77
N ILE A 134 3.13 -11.87 3.94
CA ILE A 134 3.45 -10.94 2.86
C ILE A 134 4.94 -10.61 2.90
N LYS A 135 5.50 -10.20 1.79
CA LYS A 135 6.87 -9.70 1.75
C LYS A 135 6.88 -8.19 1.78
N ILE A 136 7.80 -7.63 2.55
CA ILE A 136 8.15 -6.22 2.50
C ILE A 136 9.57 -6.07 2.01
N GLY A 137 9.75 -5.28 0.95
CA GLY A 137 11.05 -5.08 0.33
C GLY A 137 11.42 -3.61 0.23
N PHE A 138 12.63 -3.24 0.64
CA PHE A 138 13.07 -1.85 0.65
C PHE A 138 14.60 -1.70 0.48
N ASN A 139 15.04 -0.49 0.17
CA ASN A 139 16.45 -0.12 0.02
C ASN A 139 16.85 0.97 1.00
N GLU A 140 16.18 2.12 0.98
CA GLU A 140 16.45 3.29 1.80
C GLU A 140 15.14 3.91 2.32
N SER A 141 15.20 4.60 3.45
CA SER A 141 14.02 5.16 4.14
C SER A 141 13.23 6.19 3.33
N ASN A 142 13.85 6.83 2.35
CA ASN A 142 13.26 7.85 1.49
C ASN A 142 12.94 7.35 0.07
N LEU A 143 13.22 6.09 -0.22
CA LEU A 143 12.91 5.48 -1.52
C LEU A 143 11.61 4.67 -1.46
N PRO A 144 10.94 4.47 -2.62
CA PRO A 144 9.79 3.60 -2.70
C PRO A 144 10.09 2.21 -2.16
N PHE A 145 9.16 1.63 -1.43
CA PHE A 145 9.25 0.27 -0.94
C PHE A 145 8.13 -0.60 -1.50
N LEU A 146 8.37 -1.90 -1.51
CA LEU A 146 7.50 -2.90 -2.12
C LEU A 146 6.77 -3.70 -1.03
N LEU A 147 5.49 -3.90 -1.23
CA LEU A 147 4.70 -4.93 -0.54
C LEU A 147 4.28 -5.96 -1.59
N GLU A 148 4.56 -7.22 -1.32
CA GLU A 148 4.33 -8.31 -2.28
C GLU A 148 3.55 -9.45 -1.61
N ASP A 149 2.50 -9.87 -2.32
CA ASP A 149 1.81 -11.14 -2.15
C ASP A 149 2.08 -11.97 -3.41
N ASP A 150 1.96 -13.28 -3.37
CA ASP A 150 2.22 -14.16 -4.53
C ASP A 150 1.42 -13.76 -5.79
N LYS A 151 0.31 -13.07 -5.65
CA LYS A 151 -0.61 -12.72 -6.74
C LYS A 151 -0.48 -11.28 -7.22
N PHE A 152 -0.01 -10.39 -6.37
CA PHE A 152 0.09 -8.98 -6.70
C PHE A 152 1.11 -8.27 -5.81
N PHE A 153 1.52 -7.09 -6.24
CA PHE A 153 2.39 -6.23 -5.45
C PHE A 153 1.89 -4.78 -5.47
N THR A 154 2.34 -4.01 -4.51
CA THR A 154 2.15 -2.55 -4.50
C THR A 154 3.44 -1.84 -4.13
N ILE A 155 3.61 -0.65 -4.68
CA ILE A 155 4.72 0.23 -4.38
C ILE A 155 4.17 1.38 -3.54
N VAL A 156 4.81 1.64 -2.43
CA VAL A 156 4.42 2.71 -1.52
C VAL A 156 5.56 3.72 -1.40
N MET A 157 5.21 4.99 -1.55
CA MET A 157 6.14 6.09 -1.28
C MET A 157 6.17 6.36 0.21
N PRO A 158 7.36 6.37 0.84
CA PRO A 158 7.49 6.73 2.24
C PRO A 158 7.28 8.24 2.46
N ILE A 159 6.96 8.60 3.69
CA ILE A 159 7.01 9.97 4.19
C ILE A 159 8.46 10.25 4.57
N VAL A 160 9.03 11.32 4.05
CA VAL A 160 10.38 11.75 4.43
C VAL A 160 10.28 12.51 5.74
N LEU A 161 10.91 11.99 6.79
CA LEU A 161 11.01 12.67 8.07
C LEU A 161 12.21 13.62 8.01
N GLU A 162 11.95 14.89 8.26
CA GLU A 162 13.03 15.89 8.45
C GLU A 162 13.80 15.53 9.73
N LYS A 163 15.13 15.67 9.66
CA LYS A 163 16.03 15.39 10.79
C LYS A 163 16.08 16.54 11.76
#